data_610f64b8a90a4d060a779abdbfbebefc
#
_entry.id   610f64b8a90a4d060a779abdbfbebefc
#
_cell.length_a   1.000
_cell.length_b   1.000
_cell.length_c   1.000
_cell.angle_alpha   90.00
_cell.angle_beta   90.00
_cell.angle_gamma   90.00
#
_symmetry.space_group_name_H-M   'P 1'
#
loop_
_entity.id
_entity.type
_entity.pdbx_description
1 polymer ?
#
loop_
_entity_poly.entity_id
_entity_poly.type
_entity_poly.pdbx_seq_one_letter_code
_entity_poly.pdbx_strand_id
1 'polypeptide(L)'
;MGLDHGNQLFLYRTVGNRFALVCQEYSPYTGFRFRLKERFAMVLYYLFRKQLLKRSIYLTYEKYCCMAQDNGFYFFQHCMEHNMEQVMNREIYFVIDKKQPDYQNLLPYKDHVIQFMSLKHMVYILAARLLISSDSKAHAYAWRAKESVILPQVVKKKRLVFLQHGVIALKRVEFYRSGTNSVNLFVTSNQQEHDIVINELGYLPEEVIIPGLARWDVLRDRSASQSQNHILVMPTWRNWLEEVSDETFIASDYYQNYMALLNSDRLAAYLEQYDVYLDFYIHPKFREYIKNFSISGDRVQLIPFGSQPLNQLMMECKLLVTDYSSVCWDVYYQGKPVLFYQFDLEQYNETQGAYIDLEKDLFGDRATTPDELFALLEEAAAANFQLKPKYAAMRESMYQYLDHNNSQRTCEEIMKRNW
;
A
#
# COMPACT_ATOMS: atom_id res chain seq x y z
N MET A 1 -5.19 -10.57 31.56
CA MET A 1 -6.43 -11.22 31.98
C MET A 1 -7.04 -11.84 30.73
N GLY A 2 -7.18 -13.17 30.66
CA GLY A 2 -7.86 -13.85 29.56
C GLY A 2 -9.38 -13.67 29.71
N LEU A 3 -10.05 -13.43 28.61
CA LEU A 3 -11.49 -13.41 28.49
C LEU A 3 -11.94 -14.69 27.76
N ASP A 4 -13.18 -15.11 27.96
CA ASP A 4 -13.77 -16.19 27.18
C ASP A 4 -13.75 -15.84 25.67
N HIS A 5 -13.63 -16.86 24.82
CA HIS A 5 -13.53 -16.74 23.34
C HIS A 5 -12.20 -16.26 22.76
N GLY A 6 -11.06 -16.48 23.45
CA GLY A 6 -9.74 -16.19 22.87
C GLY A 6 -9.33 -14.73 22.88
N ASN A 7 -10.04 -13.89 23.61
CA ASN A 7 -9.69 -12.49 23.78
C ASN A 7 -8.92 -12.25 25.10
N GLN A 8 -8.10 -11.23 25.12
CA GLN A 8 -7.37 -10.80 26.31
C GLN A 8 -7.45 -9.28 26.48
N LEU A 9 -7.52 -8.86 27.74
CA LEU A 9 -7.49 -7.46 28.12
C LEU A 9 -6.07 -7.00 28.39
N PHE A 10 -5.67 -5.89 27.79
CA PHE A 10 -4.42 -5.22 28.07
C PHE A 10 -4.67 -3.83 28.62
N LEU A 11 -4.01 -3.54 29.74
CA LEU A 11 -3.88 -2.19 30.26
C LEU A 11 -2.59 -1.60 29.72
N TYR A 12 -2.65 -0.44 29.08
CA TYR A 12 -1.46 0.27 28.64
C TYR A 12 -1.58 1.77 28.90
N ARG A 13 -0.42 2.42 28.95
CA ARG A 13 -0.32 3.86 29.14
C ARG A 13 -0.32 4.54 27.77
N THR A 14 -1.25 5.45 27.54
CA THR A 14 -1.31 6.26 26.32
C THR A 14 -0.23 7.32 26.30
N VAL A 15 0.02 7.93 25.14
CA VAL A 15 0.97 9.04 24.97
C VAL A 15 0.63 10.23 25.89
N GLY A 16 -0.66 10.46 26.17
CA GLY A 16 -1.15 11.47 27.10
C GLY A 16 -1.11 11.06 28.59
N ASN A 17 -0.31 10.06 28.96
CA ASN A 17 -0.13 9.59 30.32
C ASN A 17 -1.38 9.05 31.02
N ARG A 18 -2.41 8.64 30.26
CA ARG A 18 -3.65 8.01 30.74
C ARG A 18 -3.56 6.51 30.58
N PHE A 19 -4.31 5.78 31.39
CA PHE A 19 -4.47 4.33 31.19
C PHE A 19 -5.61 4.06 30.22
N ALA A 20 -5.36 3.16 29.25
CA ALA A 20 -6.37 2.64 28.35
C ALA A 20 -6.42 1.12 28.47
N LEU A 21 -7.64 0.57 28.42
CA LEU A 21 -7.92 -0.87 28.39
C LEU A 21 -8.28 -1.24 26.96
N VAL A 22 -7.56 -2.22 26.41
CA VAL A 22 -7.85 -2.76 25.08
C VAL A 22 -8.18 -4.22 25.17
N CYS A 23 -9.30 -4.61 24.58
CA CYS A 23 -9.63 -5.99 24.30
C CYS A 23 -9.07 -6.35 22.92
N GLN A 24 -8.28 -7.41 22.85
CA GLN A 24 -7.74 -7.91 21.58
C GLN A 24 -7.71 -9.43 21.58
N GLU A 25 -7.72 -10.03 20.40
CA GLU A 25 -7.53 -11.46 20.26
C GLU A 25 -6.21 -11.93 20.85
N TYR A 26 -6.20 -13.16 21.36
CA TYR A 26 -5.01 -13.77 21.93
C TYR A 26 -3.95 -13.95 20.85
N SER A 27 -2.82 -13.32 21.05
CA SER A 27 -1.67 -13.48 20.14
C SER A 27 -0.87 -14.74 20.53
N PRO A 28 -0.55 -15.65 19.58
CA PRO A 28 0.34 -16.78 19.84
C PRO A 28 1.78 -16.35 20.19
N TYR A 29 2.08 -15.05 20.05
CA TYR A 29 3.38 -14.44 20.33
C TYR A 29 3.42 -13.80 21.73
N THR A 30 2.74 -14.41 22.70
CA THR A 30 2.73 -14.02 24.11
C THR A 30 3.02 -15.23 25.00
N GLY A 31 3.34 -14.99 26.27
CA GLY A 31 3.53 -16.03 27.26
C GLY A 31 4.93 -16.67 27.28
N PHE A 32 5.08 -17.65 28.17
CA PHE A 32 6.38 -18.25 28.52
C PHE A 32 7.08 -18.94 27.34
N ARG A 33 6.34 -19.69 26.52
CA ARG A 33 6.89 -20.44 25.37
C ARG A 33 7.47 -19.49 24.32
N PHE A 34 6.79 -18.37 24.07
CA PHE A 34 7.28 -17.36 23.15
C PHE A 34 8.56 -16.71 23.67
N ARG A 35 8.58 -16.29 24.94
CA ARG A 35 9.77 -15.71 25.57
C ARG A 35 10.97 -16.67 25.57
N LEU A 36 10.73 -17.95 25.81
CA LEU A 36 11.78 -18.98 25.76
C LEU A 36 12.36 -19.10 24.34
N LYS A 37 11.49 -19.09 23.31
CA LYS A 37 11.89 -19.13 21.90
C LYS A 37 12.73 -17.91 21.52
N GLU A 38 12.33 -16.71 21.94
CA GLU A 38 13.13 -15.50 21.72
C GLU A 38 14.51 -15.60 22.37
N ARG A 39 14.58 -16.01 23.63
CA ARG A 39 15.86 -16.17 24.35
C ARG A 39 16.75 -17.20 23.64
N PHE A 40 16.19 -18.30 23.21
CA PHE A 40 16.92 -19.31 22.44
C PHE A 40 17.45 -18.75 21.10
N ALA A 41 16.64 -17.95 20.38
CA ALA A 41 17.09 -17.26 19.18
C ALA A 41 18.25 -16.31 19.48
N MET A 42 18.23 -15.60 20.60
CA MET A 42 19.34 -14.73 21.03
C MET A 42 20.61 -15.55 21.31
N VAL A 43 20.50 -16.67 21.99
CA VAL A 43 21.64 -17.56 22.25
C VAL A 43 22.24 -18.04 20.93
N LEU A 44 21.44 -18.53 20.01
CA LEU A 44 21.89 -18.95 18.68
C LEU A 44 22.55 -17.79 17.92
N TYR A 45 21.96 -16.60 17.96
CA TYR A 45 22.57 -15.43 17.34
C TYR A 45 23.95 -15.14 17.90
N TYR A 46 24.13 -15.14 19.22
CA TYR A 46 25.44 -14.86 19.84
C TYR A 46 26.47 -15.95 19.54
N LEU A 47 26.07 -17.23 19.54
CA LEU A 47 26.94 -18.34 19.18
C LEU A 47 27.46 -18.24 17.75
N PHE A 48 26.58 -17.89 16.80
CA PHE A 48 26.92 -17.85 15.37
C PHE A 48 27.09 -16.43 14.84
N ARG A 49 27.23 -15.43 15.72
CA ARG A 49 27.22 -14.00 15.36
C ARG A 49 28.21 -13.66 14.25
N LYS A 50 29.45 -14.14 14.34
CA LYS A 50 30.49 -13.83 13.34
C LYS A 50 30.12 -14.35 11.95
N GLN A 51 29.57 -15.56 11.86
CA GLN A 51 29.14 -16.17 10.59
C GLN A 51 27.90 -15.45 10.05
N LEU A 52 26.91 -15.18 10.89
CA LEU A 52 25.68 -14.50 10.51
C LEU A 52 25.94 -13.07 10.00
N LEU A 53 26.80 -12.31 10.64
CA LEU A 53 27.13 -10.96 10.21
C LEU A 53 27.92 -10.91 8.90
N LYS A 54 28.72 -11.94 8.59
CA LYS A 54 29.40 -12.06 7.28
C LYS A 54 28.44 -12.22 6.12
N ARG A 55 27.28 -12.82 6.34
CA ARG A 55 26.22 -13.02 5.32
C ARG A 55 25.55 -11.74 4.89
N SER A 56 25.69 -10.67 5.67
CA SER A 56 25.14 -9.34 5.36
C SER A 56 23.66 -9.39 4.96
N ILE A 57 22.82 -9.97 5.82
CA ILE A 57 21.42 -10.29 5.56
C ILE A 57 20.57 -9.03 5.40
N TYR A 58 19.76 -8.97 4.34
CA TYR A 58 18.68 -8.03 4.14
C TYR A 58 17.34 -8.77 4.27
N LEU A 59 16.38 -8.16 4.98
CA LEU A 59 15.04 -8.73 5.13
C LEU A 59 14.02 -7.84 4.47
N THR A 60 13.26 -8.42 3.54
CA THR A 60 12.14 -7.77 2.87
C THR A 60 10.83 -8.30 3.45
N TYR A 61 9.83 -7.46 3.60
CA TYR A 61 8.50 -7.83 4.10
C TYR A 61 7.47 -6.77 3.72
N GLU A 62 6.21 -7.13 3.84
CA GLU A 62 5.08 -6.21 3.72
C GLU A 62 4.21 -6.25 4.98
N LYS A 63 3.07 -5.61 4.93
CA LYS A 63 2.16 -5.37 6.05
C LYS A 63 1.97 -6.60 6.94
N TYR A 64 2.42 -6.50 8.20
CA TYR A 64 2.38 -7.56 9.22
C TYR A 64 3.03 -8.89 8.79
N CYS A 65 3.86 -8.90 7.76
CA CYS A 65 4.37 -10.12 7.12
C CYS A 65 3.23 -11.06 6.64
N CYS A 66 2.13 -10.49 6.16
CA CYS A 66 0.97 -11.24 5.68
C CYS A 66 0.71 -11.08 4.18
N MET A 67 1.41 -10.17 3.51
CA MET A 67 1.20 -9.82 2.11
C MET A 67 2.48 -9.95 1.31
N ALA A 68 2.33 -10.18 -0.01
CA ALA A 68 3.40 -10.20 -1.00
C ALA A 68 2.82 -9.81 -2.37
N GLN A 69 2.44 -8.52 -2.52
CA GLN A 69 1.82 -7.98 -3.73
C GLN A 69 2.02 -6.46 -3.91
N ASP A 70 2.86 -5.85 -3.06
CA ASP A 70 3.18 -4.42 -3.08
C ASP A 70 4.68 -4.20 -3.39
N ASN A 71 5.18 -2.99 -3.23
CA ASN A 71 6.55 -2.60 -3.55
C ASN A 71 7.62 -3.50 -2.92
N GLY A 72 7.37 -4.04 -1.71
CA GLY A 72 8.28 -4.99 -1.06
C GLY A 72 8.44 -6.28 -1.85
N PHE A 73 7.34 -6.82 -2.38
CA PHE A 73 7.34 -8.03 -3.18
C PHE A 73 8.02 -7.79 -4.54
N TYR A 74 7.66 -6.74 -5.26
CA TYR A 74 8.22 -6.48 -6.60
C TYR A 74 9.73 -6.14 -6.53
N PHE A 75 10.16 -5.42 -5.51
CA PHE A 75 11.59 -5.20 -5.25
C PHE A 75 12.32 -6.53 -4.99
N PHE A 76 11.76 -7.40 -4.14
CA PHE A 76 12.33 -8.70 -3.86
C PHE A 76 12.37 -9.58 -5.11
N GLN A 77 11.29 -9.64 -5.88
CA GLN A 77 11.21 -10.36 -7.15
C GLN A 77 12.33 -9.90 -8.10
N HIS A 78 12.48 -8.59 -8.29
CA HIS A 78 13.57 -8.03 -9.10
C HIS A 78 14.94 -8.50 -8.60
N CYS A 79 15.17 -8.47 -7.30
CA CYS A 79 16.44 -8.93 -6.73
C CYS A 79 16.74 -10.40 -7.04
N MET A 80 15.73 -11.26 -7.01
CA MET A 80 15.89 -12.68 -7.32
C MET A 80 16.11 -12.93 -8.81
N GLU A 81 15.31 -12.33 -9.66
CA GLU A 81 15.36 -12.52 -11.11
C GLU A 81 16.63 -11.96 -11.76
N HIS A 82 17.21 -10.89 -11.19
CA HIS A 82 18.42 -10.26 -11.70
C HIS A 82 19.70 -10.59 -10.90
N ASN A 83 19.63 -11.61 -10.03
CA ASN A 83 20.76 -12.05 -9.21
C ASN A 83 21.43 -10.92 -8.39
N MET A 84 20.61 -9.98 -7.89
CA MET A 84 21.10 -8.82 -7.15
C MET A 84 21.82 -9.20 -5.87
N GLU A 85 21.58 -10.38 -5.30
CA GLU A 85 22.33 -10.91 -4.16
C GLU A 85 23.81 -10.99 -4.45
N GLN A 86 24.21 -11.46 -5.64
CA GLN A 86 25.60 -11.53 -6.06
C GLN A 86 26.17 -10.14 -6.33
N VAL A 87 25.43 -9.28 -7.03
CA VAL A 87 25.84 -7.91 -7.36
C VAL A 87 26.07 -7.09 -6.10
N MET A 88 25.16 -7.18 -5.13
CA MET A 88 25.23 -6.45 -3.87
C MET A 88 26.13 -7.13 -2.83
N ASN A 89 26.52 -8.39 -3.05
CA ASN A 89 27.19 -9.25 -2.06
C ASN A 89 26.41 -9.30 -0.73
N ARG A 90 25.12 -9.59 -0.83
CA ARG A 90 24.15 -9.64 0.29
C ARG A 90 23.23 -10.84 0.13
N GLU A 91 22.76 -11.40 1.22
CA GLU A 91 21.69 -12.39 1.21
C GLU A 91 20.36 -11.69 1.45
N ILE A 92 19.38 -11.88 0.56
CA ILE A 92 18.09 -11.21 0.59
C ILE A 92 17.00 -12.26 0.84
N TYR A 93 16.18 -12.03 1.84
CA TYR A 93 15.07 -12.92 2.21
C TYR A 93 13.76 -12.16 2.33
N PHE A 94 12.69 -12.80 1.89
CA PHE A 94 11.34 -12.31 2.14
C PHE A 94 10.73 -13.00 3.36
N VAL A 95 10.17 -12.22 4.28
CA VAL A 95 9.52 -12.73 5.51
C VAL A 95 8.02 -12.65 5.33
N ILE A 96 7.34 -13.80 5.42
CA ILE A 96 5.89 -13.91 5.34
C ILE A 96 5.36 -15.03 6.24
N ASP A 97 4.14 -14.90 6.73
CA ASP A 97 3.42 -16.04 7.27
C ASP A 97 2.93 -16.91 6.11
N LYS A 98 3.55 -18.10 5.96
CA LYS A 98 3.27 -19.04 4.85
C LYS A 98 1.85 -19.59 4.83
N LYS A 99 1.02 -19.26 5.83
CA LYS A 99 -0.41 -19.56 5.85
C LYS A 99 -1.24 -18.56 5.06
N GLN A 100 -0.68 -17.40 4.74
CA GLN A 100 -1.38 -16.35 4.01
C GLN A 100 -1.48 -16.69 2.51
N PRO A 101 -2.56 -16.29 1.85
CA PRO A 101 -2.76 -16.56 0.41
C PRO A 101 -1.60 -16.09 -0.45
N ASP A 102 -1.04 -14.91 -0.16
CA ASP A 102 0.04 -14.29 -0.93
C ASP A 102 1.36 -15.07 -0.91
N TYR A 103 1.50 -16.07 -0.05
CA TYR A 103 2.65 -16.98 -0.11
C TYR A 103 2.77 -17.68 -1.48
N GLN A 104 1.66 -17.84 -2.19
CA GLN A 104 1.64 -18.37 -3.55
C GLN A 104 2.56 -17.57 -4.49
N ASN A 105 2.58 -16.26 -4.37
CA ASN A 105 3.42 -15.37 -5.19
C ASN A 105 4.93 -15.61 -4.97
N LEU A 106 5.30 -16.14 -3.80
CA LEU A 106 6.68 -16.39 -3.39
C LEU A 106 7.15 -17.84 -3.63
N LEU A 107 6.30 -18.73 -4.13
CA LEU A 107 6.67 -20.13 -4.38
C LEU A 107 7.88 -20.29 -5.32
N PRO A 108 8.05 -19.47 -6.38
CA PRO A 108 9.25 -19.54 -7.22
C PRO A 108 10.55 -19.27 -6.46
N TYR A 109 10.47 -18.55 -5.35
CA TYR A 109 11.61 -18.09 -4.54
C TYR A 109 11.64 -18.73 -3.15
N LYS A 110 11.04 -19.90 -2.95
CA LYS A 110 10.81 -20.58 -1.65
C LYS A 110 12.04 -20.70 -0.75
N ASP A 111 13.24 -20.83 -1.34
CA ASP A 111 14.50 -20.99 -0.62
C ASP A 111 14.97 -19.67 0.04
N HIS A 112 14.51 -18.55 -0.49
CA HIS A 112 14.72 -17.20 0.03
C HIS A 112 13.52 -16.69 0.87
N VAL A 113 12.55 -17.57 1.19
CA VAL A 113 11.38 -17.20 2.00
C VAL A 113 11.49 -17.75 3.41
N ILE A 114 11.36 -16.86 4.38
CA ILE A 114 11.41 -17.17 5.81
C ILE A 114 9.99 -17.13 6.39
N GLN A 115 9.61 -18.22 7.08
CA GLN A 115 8.36 -18.24 7.83
C GLN A 115 8.37 -17.18 8.93
N PHE A 116 7.38 -16.29 8.95
CA PHE A 116 7.18 -15.30 9.99
C PHE A 116 7.19 -15.91 11.40
N MET A 117 7.89 -15.27 12.33
CA MET A 117 8.07 -15.70 13.72
C MET A 117 8.63 -17.12 13.91
N SER A 118 9.27 -17.71 12.88
CA SER A 118 10.08 -18.91 13.04
C SER A 118 11.37 -18.60 13.82
N LEU A 119 12.05 -19.63 14.29
CA LEU A 119 13.36 -19.47 14.92
C LEU A 119 14.39 -18.84 13.97
N LYS A 120 14.37 -19.26 12.69
CA LYS A 120 15.21 -18.67 11.62
C LYS A 120 14.91 -17.18 11.49
N HIS A 121 13.62 -16.77 11.46
CA HIS A 121 13.24 -15.37 11.41
C HIS A 121 13.80 -14.57 12.58
N MET A 122 13.63 -15.06 13.81
CA MET A 122 14.13 -14.39 15.02
C MET A 122 15.65 -14.23 15.02
N VAL A 123 16.40 -15.25 14.57
CA VAL A 123 17.86 -15.18 14.45
C VAL A 123 18.27 -14.21 13.35
N TYR A 124 17.58 -14.24 12.20
CA TYR A 124 17.94 -13.40 11.05
C TYR A 124 17.60 -11.93 11.28
N ILE A 125 16.50 -11.62 11.96
CA ILE A 125 16.20 -10.22 12.29
C ILE A 125 17.22 -9.62 13.27
N LEU A 126 17.79 -10.42 14.17
CA LEU A 126 18.92 -10.01 15.01
C LEU A 126 20.16 -9.70 14.17
N ALA A 127 20.45 -10.52 13.16
CA ALA A 127 21.61 -10.41 12.29
C ALA A 127 21.43 -9.42 11.13
N ALA A 128 20.20 -9.12 10.74
CA ALA A 128 19.90 -8.27 9.58
C ALA A 128 20.60 -6.91 9.66
N ARG A 129 21.26 -6.54 8.58
CA ARG A 129 21.83 -5.20 8.39
C ARG A 129 20.79 -4.17 7.97
N LEU A 130 19.83 -4.61 7.15
CA LEU A 130 18.84 -3.75 6.52
C LEU A 130 17.48 -4.43 6.50
N LEU A 131 16.45 -3.65 6.76
CA LEU A 131 15.05 -3.95 6.49
C LEU A 131 14.64 -3.18 5.24
N ILE A 132 13.88 -3.82 4.35
CA ILE A 132 13.38 -3.21 3.11
C ILE A 132 11.88 -3.50 3.05
N SER A 133 11.03 -2.49 3.04
CA SER A 133 9.59 -2.71 3.13
C SER A 133 8.78 -1.54 2.61
N SER A 134 7.60 -1.84 2.13
CA SER A 134 6.54 -0.84 1.89
C SER A 134 5.82 -0.41 3.18
N ASP A 135 6.24 -0.91 4.36
CA ASP A 135 5.57 -0.67 5.63
C ASP A 135 6.55 -0.37 6.78
N SER A 136 6.05 -0.11 7.96
CA SER A 136 6.86 0.27 9.12
C SER A 136 7.74 -0.86 9.65
N LYS A 137 8.83 -0.51 10.36
CA LYS A 137 9.71 -1.48 11.05
C LYS A 137 8.96 -2.41 12.00
N ALA A 138 7.90 -1.92 12.63
CA ALA A 138 7.14 -2.70 13.59
C ALA A 138 6.46 -3.93 12.95
N HIS A 139 6.17 -3.89 11.65
CA HIS A 139 5.58 -5.00 10.92
C HIS A 139 6.57 -6.12 10.59
N ALA A 140 7.89 -5.87 10.71
CA ALA A 140 8.90 -6.91 10.56
C ALA A 140 8.89 -7.97 11.67
N TYR A 141 8.12 -7.76 12.73
CA TYR A 141 8.04 -8.65 13.87
C TYR A 141 6.62 -8.70 14.43
N ALA A 142 6.37 -9.60 15.38
CA ALA A 142 5.03 -9.75 15.97
C ALA A 142 4.52 -8.42 16.52
N TRP A 143 3.45 -7.93 15.91
CA TRP A 143 2.82 -6.66 16.28
C TRP A 143 2.28 -6.73 17.72
N ARG A 144 2.54 -5.71 18.51
CA ARG A 144 2.09 -5.59 19.90
C ARG A 144 2.55 -6.72 20.84
N ALA A 145 3.63 -7.44 20.51
CA ALA A 145 4.26 -8.38 21.42
C ALA A 145 4.92 -7.63 22.59
N LYS A 146 4.14 -7.20 23.56
CA LYS A 146 4.60 -6.37 24.70
C LYS A 146 5.69 -7.03 25.54
N GLU A 147 5.72 -8.35 25.57
CA GLU A 147 6.70 -9.14 26.30
C GLU A 147 7.97 -9.44 25.48
N SER A 148 8.02 -8.99 24.22
CA SER A 148 9.16 -9.21 23.34
C SER A 148 10.36 -8.38 23.78
N VAL A 149 11.52 -9.03 23.85
CA VAL A 149 12.81 -8.39 24.08
C VAL A 149 13.41 -7.89 22.77
N ILE A 150 13.17 -8.62 21.67
CA ILE A 150 13.74 -8.32 20.34
C ILE A 150 13.12 -7.06 19.75
N LEU A 151 11.78 -6.95 19.76
CA LEU A 151 11.07 -5.84 19.11
C LEU A 151 11.53 -4.45 19.56
N PRO A 152 11.49 -4.10 20.84
CA PRO A 152 11.84 -2.74 21.28
C PRO A 152 13.34 -2.43 21.18
N GLN A 153 14.21 -3.42 21.40
CA GLN A 153 15.64 -3.20 21.51
C GLN A 153 16.41 -3.36 20.20
N VAL A 154 15.93 -4.18 19.29
CA VAL A 154 16.64 -4.51 18.04
C VAL A 154 15.91 -3.96 16.82
N VAL A 155 14.64 -4.34 16.60
CA VAL A 155 13.92 -4.00 15.37
C VAL A 155 13.81 -2.49 15.18
N LYS A 156 13.48 -1.75 16.25
CA LYS A 156 13.38 -0.28 16.20
C LYS A 156 14.70 0.41 15.81
N LYS A 157 15.84 -0.23 16.11
CA LYS A 157 17.18 0.31 15.80
C LYS A 157 17.71 -0.11 14.43
N LYS A 158 17.03 -1.03 13.73
CA LYS A 158 17.42 -1.45 12.38
C LYS A 158 17.24 -0.31 11.39
N ARG A 159 18.10 -0.27 10.38
CA ARG A 159 17.89 0.61 9.23
C ARG A 159 16.72 0.10 8.41
N LEU A 160 15.96 1.01 7.85
CA LEU A 160 14.84 0.72 6.95
C LEU A 160 14.98 1.53 5.67
N VAL A 161 14.93 0.84 4.54
CA VAL A 161 14.55 1.41 3.25
C VAL A 161 13.04 1.28 3.15
N PHE A 162 12.36 2.42 3.10
CA PHE A 162 10.91 2.48 3.00
C PHE A 162 10.52 2.67 1.53
N LEU A 163 9.98 1.61 0.94
CA LEU A 163 9.63 1.52 -0.49
C LEU A 163 8.29 2.18 -0.82
N GLN A 164 7.63 2.78 0.18
CA GLN A 164 6.27 3.31 0.06
C GLN A 164 5.19 2.23 -0.12
N HIS A 165 4.00 2.56 0.33
CA HIS A 165 2.77 1.83 0.05
C HIS A 165 1.96 2.49 -1.05
N GLY A 166 2.12 3.79 -1.24
CA GLY A 166 1.46 4.60 -2.26
C GLY A 166 1.94 6.05 -2.18
N VAL A 167 1.85 6.77 -3.27
CA VAL A 167 2.32 8.15 -3.38
C VAL A 167 1.66 9.04 -2.33
N ILE A 168 2.48 9.78 -1.59
CA ILE A 168 2.04 10.71 -0.55
C ILE A 168 1.81 12.09 -1.16
N ALA A 169 0.58 12.37 -1.56
CA ALA A 169 0.20 13.68 -2.07
C ALA A 169 -1.26 14.02 -1.73
N LEU A 170 -2.20 13.14 -2.12
CA LEU A 170 -3.65 13.35 -1.96
C LEU A 170 -4.15 13.16 -0.53
N LYS A 171 -3.28 12.70 0.37
CA LYS A 171 -3.62 12.40 1.77
C LYS A 171 -2.47 12.79 2.69
N ARG A 172 -2.75 13.53 3.77
CA ARG A 172 -1.77 13.78 4.84
C ARG A 172 -1.53 12.54 5.67
N VAL A 173 -0.25 12.18 5.88
CA VAL A 173 0.17 10.99 6.62
C VAL A 173 1.29 11.36 7.60
N GLU A 174 0.91 11.83 8.77
CA GLU A 174 1.85 12.24 9.84
C GLU A 174 2.63 11.06 10.45
N PHE A 175 2.17 9.83 10.23
CA PHE A 175 2.78 8.62 10.78
C PHE A 175 4.25 8.46 10.36
N TYR A 176 4.60 8.90 9.16
CA TYR A 176 5.96 8.78 8.61
C TYR A 176 6.83 10.01 8.86
N ARG A 177 6.38 10.97 9.65
CA ARG A 177 7.20 12.14 10.02
C ARG A 177 8.53 11.70 10.64
N SER A 178 9.62 12.35 10.24
CA SER A 178 10.95 12.15 10.80
C SER A 178 10.91 12.32 12.33
N GLY A 179 11.58 11.43 13.06
CA GLY A 179 11.53 11.39 14.52
C GLY A 179 10.41 10.55 15.13
N THR A 180 9.32 10.28 14.42
CA THR A 180 8.22 9.41 14.90
C THR A 180 8.40 7.96 14.44
N ASN A 181 8.37 7.71 13.14
CA ASN A 181 8.66 6.42 12.51
C ASN A 181 9.75 6.59 11.47
N SER A 182 10.90 7.07 11.91
CA SER A 182 12.03 7.39 11.04
C SER A 182 12.49 6.20 10.24
N VAL A 183 12.57 6.40 8.94
CA VAL A 183 13.23 5.51 7.98
C VAL A 183 14.62 6.04 7.67
N ASN A 184 15.48 5.25 7.07
CA ASN A 184 16.85 5.66 6.76
C ASN A 184 17.02 6.02 5.28
N LEU A 185 16.09 5.53 4.45
CA LEU A 185 15.99 5.88 3.06
C LEU A 185 14.52 5.84 2.66
N PHE A 186 14.02 6.97 2.19
CA PHE A 186 12.64 7.13 1.77
C PHE A 186 12.59 7.10 0.24
N VAL A 187 11.92 6.13 -0.34
CA VAL A 187 11.69 6.03 -1.77
C VAL A 187 10.51 6.92 -2.15
N THR A 188 10.64 7.74 -3.15
CA THR A 188 9.56 8.57 -3.70
C THR A 188 9.39 8.32 -5.21
N SER A 189 8.27 8.73 -5.73
CA SER A 189 7.86 8.47 -7.11
C SER A 189 8.25 9.58 -8.09
N ASN A 190 8.29 10.82 -7.60
CA ASN A 190 8.52 12.03 -8.40
C ASN A 190 9.04 13.18 -7.53
N GLN A 191 9.39 14.29 -8.15
CA GLN A 191 9.96 15.45 -7.47
C GLN A 191 8.97 16.10 -6.49
N GLN A 192 7.68 16.20 -6.84
CA GLN A 192 6.66 16.77 -5.95
C GLN A 192 6.57 15.98 -4.64
N GLU A 193 6.53 14.65 -4.72
CA GLU A 193 6.51 13.80 -3.53
C GLU A 193 7.81 13.90 -2.72
N HIS A 194 8.96 13.95 -3.39
CA HIS A 194 10.25 14.16 -2.74
C HIS A 194 10.25 15.45 -1.92
N ASP A 195 9.75 16.55 -2.49
CA ASP A 195 9.68 17.84 -1.81
C ASP A 195 8.70 17.83 -0.63
N ILE A 196 7.57 17.11 -0.76
CA ILE A 196 6.63 16.86 0.35
C ILE A 196 7.35 16.12 1.50
N VAL A 197 8.10 15.07 1.21
CA VAL A 197 8.80 14.27 2.23
C VAL A 197 9.85 15.11 2.96
N ILE A 198 10.55 15.98 2.28
CA ILE A 198 11.54 16.88 2.89
C ILE A 198 10.85 17.98 3.69
N ASN A 199 9.95 18.73 3.08
CA ASN A 199 9.41 19.97 3.64
C ASN A 199 8.32 19.71 4.69
N GLU A 200 7.48 18.69 4.50
CA GLU A 200 6.33 18.40 5.36
C GLU A 200 6.63 17.30 6.37
N LEU A 201 7.39 16.25 5.98
CA LEU A 201 7.71 15.14 6.88
C LEU A 201 9.06 15.31 7.58
N GLY A 202 9.90 16.27 7.17
CA GLY A 202 11.12 16.69 7.88
C GLY A 202 12.31 15.73 7.68
N TYR A 203 12.40 15.06 6.53
CA TYR A 203 13.57 14.27 6.15
C TYR A 203 14.66 15.14 5.53
N LEU A 204 15.91 14.70 5.65
CA LEU A 204 17.03 15.35 4.97
C LEU A 204 17.06 14.95 3.49
N PRO A 205 17.54 15.81 2.57
CA PRO A 205 17.60 15.49 1.14
C PRO A 205 18.33 14.18 0.81
N GLU A 206 19.41 13.86 1.54
CA GLU A 206 20.17 12.62 1.37
C GLU A 206 19.44 11.36 1.86
N GLU A 207 18.37 11.51 2.63
CA GLU A 207 17.51 10.41 3.11
C GLU A 207 16.36 10.12 2.16
N VAL A 208 16.17 10.92 1.10
CA VAL A 208 15.06 10.79 0.14
C VAL A 208 15.61 10.59 -1.26
N ILE A 209 15.03 9.62 -1.99
CA ILE A 209 15.44 9.30 -3.36
C ILE A 209 14.22 9.18 -4.28
N ILE A 210 14.42 9.42 -5.59
CA ILE A 210 13.36 9.36 -6.60
C ILE A 210 13.67 8.24 -7.62
N PRO A 211 13.64 6.97 -7.25
CA PRO A 211 13.80 5.87 -8.21
C PRO A 211 12.50 5.52 -8.93
N GLY A 212 11.35 5.94 -8.39
CA GLY A 212 10.02 5.43 -8.69
C GLY A 212 9.63 4.24 -7.81
N LEU A 213 8.39 3.77 -7.92
CA LEU A 213 7.87 2.67 -7.10
C LEU A 213 8.20 1.31 -7.74
N ALA A 214 8.65 0.35 -6.93
CA ALA A 214 9.05 -0.98 -7.41
C ALA A 214 7.92 -1.72 -8.17
N ARG A 215 6.66 -1.61 -7.71
CA ARG A 215 5.52 -2.23 -8.39
C ARG A 215 5.24 -1.66 -9.79
N TRP A 216 5.75 -0.47 -10.11
CA TRP A 216 5.62 0.10 -11.45
C TRP A 216 6.48 -0.61 -12.49
N ASP A 217 7.46 -1.41 -12.07
CA ASP A 217 8.28 -2.21 -12.98
C ASP A 217 7.46 -3.26 -13.75
N VAL A 218 6.32 -3.68 -13.19
CA VAL A 218 5.43 -4.69 -13.80
C VAL A 218 4.16 -4.09 -14.38
N LEU A 219 3.83 -2.84 -14.07
CA LEU A 219 2.61 -2.22 -14.58
C LEU A 219 2.72 -1.96 -16.09
N ARG A 220 1.79 -2.50 -16.85
CA ARG A 220 1.65 -2.32 -18.30
C ARG A 220 0.17 -2.13 -18.63
N ASP A 221 -0.11 -1.22 -19.53
CA ASP A 221 -1.46 -1.12 -20.07
C ASP A 221 -1.81 -2.39 -20.86
N ARG A 222 -2.78 -3.14 -20.36
CA ARG A 222 -3.34 -4.36 -20.96
C ARG A 222 -4.80 -4.18 -21.36
N SER A 223 -5.32 -2.96 -21.28
CA SER A 223 -6.73 -2.69 -21.57
C SER A 223 -7.12 -3.01 -23.01
N ALA A 224 -6.19 -2.84 -23.95
CA ALA A 224 -6.43 -3.17 -25.36
C ALA A 224 -6.49 -4.69 -25.64
N SER A 225 -5.97 -5.53 -24.75
CA SER A 225 -6.00 -6.99 -24.89
C SER A 225 -7.25 -7.63 -24.26
N GLN A 226 -8.08 -6.85 -23.59
CA GLN A 226 -9.32 -7.33 -23.00
C GLN A 226 -10.42 -7.47 -24.07
N SER A 227 -11.29 -8.47 -23.91
CA SER A 227 -12.46 -8.66 -24.78
C SER A 227 -13.55 -7.60 -24.55
N GLN A 228 -13.51 -6.96 -23.39
CA GLN A 228 -14.47 -5.94 -22.94
C GLN A 228 -13.71 -4.72 -22.42
N ASN A 229 -14.32 -3.54 -22.55
CA ASN A 229 -13.77 -2.31 -21.98
C ASN A 229 -14.23 -2.18 -20.52
N HIS A 230 -13.29 -1.95 -19.60
CA HIS A 230 -13.57 -1.79 -18.17
C HIS A 230 -13.23 -0.39 -17.67
N ILE A 231 -14.10 0.17 -16.87
CA ILE A 231 -13.85 1.36 -16.05
C ILE A 231 -13.70 0.88 -14.61
N LEU A 232 -12.57 1.18 -13.98
CA LEU A 232 -12.35 0.90 -12.58
C LEU A 232 -12.84 2.10 -11.73
N VAL A 233 -13.76 1.85 -10.81
CA VAL A 233 -14.18 2.84 -9.81
C VAL A 233 -13.63 2.41 -8.46
N MET A 234 -12.70 3.19 -7.91
CA MET A 234 -12.03 2.84 -6.66
C MET A 234 -11.99 4.04 -5.70
N PRO A 235 -13.03 4.21 -4.88
CA PRO A 235 -13.09 5.28 -3.91
C PRO A 235 -12.20 5.01 -2.70
N THR A 236 -11.68 6.09 -2.11
CA THR A 236 -10.95 6.04 -0.85
C THR A 236 -11.92 5.89 0.33
N TRP A 237 -11.52 5.14 1.33
CA TRP A 237 -12.25 5.11 2.58
C TRP A 237 -12.21 6.46 3.30
N ARG A 238 -13.22 6.73 4.10
CA ARG A 238 -13.32 7.94 4.91
C ARG A 238 -13.01 7.61 6.37
N ASN A 239 -12.06 8.32 6.98
CA ASN A 239 -11.66 8.09 8.37
C ASN A 239 -12.82 8.33 9.35
N TRP A 240 -13.75 9.23 9.04
CA TRP A 240 -14.95 9.50 9.85
C TRP A 240 -16.07 8.47 9.68
N LEU A 241 -15.92 7.52 8.73
CA LEU A 241 -16.85 6.40 8.54
C LEU A 241 -16.21 5.05 8.95
N GLU A 242 -15.04 5.07 9.60
CA GLU A 242 -14.40 3.85 10.09
C GLU A 242 -15.10 3.37 11.37
N GLU A 243 -15.51 2.09 11.41
CA GLU A 243 -16.14 1.44 12.57
C GLU A 243 -17.48 2.09 13.03
N VAL A 244 -18.21 2.74 12.14
CA VAL A 244 -19.56 3.24 12.41
C VAL A 244 -20.61 2.14 12.24
N SER A 245 -21.84 2.36 12.73
CA SER A 245 -22.94 1.42 12.47
C SER A 245 -23.34 1.37 11.00
N ASP A 246 -23.99 0.28 10.57
CA ASP A 246 -24.50 0.15 9.20
C ASP A 246 -25.48 1.29 8.86
N GLU A 247 -26.33 1.70 9.80
CA GLU A 247 -27.29 2.79 9.61
C GLU A 247 -26.56 4.13 9.37
N THR A 248 -25.51 4.41 10.13
CA THR A 248 -24.69 5.61 9.95
C THR A 248 -23.97 5.59 8.63
N PHE A 249 -23.40 4.44 8.23
CA PHE A 249 -22.73 4.28 6.96
C PHE A 249 -23.70 4.49 5.78
N ILE A 250 -24.87 3.86 5.81
CA ILE A 250 -25.91 3.98 4.77
C ILE A 250 -26.44 5.40 4.67
N ALA A 251 -26.55 6.14 5.78
CA ALA A 251 -26.98 7.53 5.79
C ALA A 251 -25.90 8.52 5.34
N SER A 252 -24.66 8.09 5.14
CA SER A 252 -23.56 8.97 4.76
C SER A 252 -23.64 9.43 3.30
N ASP A 253 -23.15 10.64 3.03
CA ASP A 253 -23.01 11.15 1.66
C ASP A 253 -22.15 10.24 0.79
N TYR A 254 -21.13 9.60 1.38
CA TYR A 254 -20.30 8.63 0.69
C TYR A 254 -21.13 7.48 0.11
N TYR A 255 -21.92 6.80 0.93
CA TYR A 255 -22.75 5.69 0.48
C TYR A 255 -23.83 6.15 -0.49
N GLN A 256 -24.52 7.24 -0.18
CA GLN A 256 -25.63 7.75 -0.99
C GLN A 256 -25.18 8.16 -2.39
N ASN A 257 -24.05 8.87 -2.51
CA ASN A 257 -23.52 9.30 -3.82
C ASN A 257 -23.09 8.09 -4.68
N TYR A 258 -22.37 7.11 -4.10
CA TYR A 258 -21.98 5.95 -4.89
C TYR A 258 -23.15 5.03 -5.21
N MET A 259 -24.12 4.86 -4.31
CA MET A 259 -25.32 4.06 -4.62
C MET A 259 -26.20 4.71 -5.68
N ALA A 260 -26.39 6.03 -5.62
CA ALA A 260 -27.10 6.78 -6.66
C ALA A 260 -26.39 6.68 -8.02
N LEU A 261 -25.05 6.76 -8.04
CA LEU A 261 -24.26 6.58 -9.27
C LEU A 261 -24.45 5.15 -9.84
N LEU A 262 -24.21 4.12 -9.02
CA LEU A 262 -24.16 2.72 -9.46
C LEU A 262 -25.52 2.16 -9.91
N ASN A 263 -26.63 2.73 -9.42
CA ASN A 263 -28.01 2.33 -9.77
C ASN A 263 -28.73 3.34 -10.68
N SER A 264 -28.01 4.31 -11.26
CA SER A 264 -28.66 5.30 -12.12
C SER A 264 -28.93 4.74 -13.50
N ASP A 265 -30.12 5.01 -14.04
CA ASP A 265 -30.48 4.69 -15.42
C ASP A 265 -29.52 5.31 -16.44
N ARG A 266 -28.95 6.48 -16.10
CA ARG A 266 -27.96 7.16 -16.92
C ARG A 266 -26.64 6.35 -17.01
N LEU A 267 -26.21 5.75 -15.90
CA LEU A 267 -25.05 4.85 -15.92
C LEU A 267 -25.33 3.62 -16.77
N ALA A 268 -26.48 2.99 -16.58
CA ALA A 268 -26.87 1.82 -17.37
C ALA A 268 -26.88 2.12 -18.86
N ALA A 269 -27.51 3.22 -19.28
CA ALA A 269 -27.53 3.68 -20.68
C ALA A 269 -26.11 3.97 -21.21
N TYR A 270 -25.25 4.62 -20.41
CA TYR A 270 -23.86 4.92 -20.77
C TYR A 270 -23.07 3.61 -21.00
N LEU A 271 -23.14 2.65 -20.07
CA LEU A 271 -22.42 1.38 -20.17
C LEU A 271 -22.86 0.54 -21.37
N GLU A 272 -24.14 0.59 -21.73
CA GLU A 272 -24.66 -0.06 -22.91
C GLU A 272 -24.23 0.66 -24.21
N GLN A 273 -24.38 1.98 -24.27
CA GLN A 273 -24.04 2.81 -25.42
C GLN A 273 -22.59 2.68 -25.86
N TYR A 274 -21.66 2.64 -24.89
CA TYR A 274 -20.22 2.60 -25.17
C TYR A 274 -19.60 1.22 -25.03
N ASP A 275 -20.41 0.18 -24.80
CA ASP A 275 -20.00 -1.21 -24.57
C ASP A 275 -18.90 -1.34 -23.51
N VAL A 276 -19.20 -0.81 -22.32
CA VAL A 276 -18.27 -0.74 -21.18
C VAL A 276 -18.85 -1.49 -19.98
N TYR A 277 -17.96 -2.08 -19.20
CA TYR A 277 -18.25 -2.64 -17.89
C TYR A 277 -17.64 -1.75 -16.80
N LEU A 278 -18.27 -1.71 -15.63
CA LEU A 278 -17.82 -0.94 -14.49
C LEU A 278 -17.45 -1.88 -13.33
N ASP A 279 -16.19 -1.83 -12.92
CA ASP A 279 -15.67 -2.58 -11.78
C ASP A 279 -15.58 -1.65 -10.56
N PHE A 280 -16.46 -1.85 -9.59
CA PHE A 280 -16.47 -1.08 -8.35
C PHE A 280 -15.68 -1.82 -7.28
N TYR A 281 -14.48 -1.31 -6.96
CA TYR A 281 -13.59 -1.91 -5.99
C TYR A 281 -13.71 -1.23 -4.64
N ILE A 282 -14.19 -1.97 -3.63
CA ILE A 282 -14.38 -1.43 -2.28
C ILE A 282 -13.07 -1.51 -1.49
N HIS A 283 -12.68 -0.38 -0.90
CA HIS A 283 -11.49 -0.29 -0.05
C HIS A 283 -11.55 -1.29 1.12
N PRO A 284 -10.42 -1.96 1.48
CA PRO A 284 -10.37 -2.98 2.55
C PRO A 284 -10.97 -2.56 3.88
N LYS A 285 -10.89 -1.28 4.24
CA LYS A 285 -11.48 -0.72 5.46
C LYS A 285 -13.01 -0.78 5.46
N PHE A 286 -13.62 -0.81 4.30
CA PHE A 286 -15.07 -0.86 4.12
C PHE A 286 -15.60 -2.25 3.74
N ARG A 287 -14.76 -3.29 3.82
CA ARG A 287 -15.17 -4.67 3.47
C ARG A 287 -16.41 -5.16 4.21
N GLU A 288 -16.63 -4.71 5.44
CA GLU A 288 -17.80 -5.09 6.25
C GLU A 288 -19.10 -4.47 5.75
N TYR A 289 -19.01 -3.33 5.06
CA TYR A 289 -20.14 -2.61 4.48
C TYR A 289 -20.50 -3.06 3.06
N ILE A 290 -19.70 -3.94 2.42
CA ILE A 290 -19.97 -4.42 1.06
C ILE A 290 -21.36 -5.06 0.93
N LYS A 291 -21.85 -5.70 1.99
CA LYS A 291 -23.19 -6.31 2.09
C LYS A 291 -24.32 -5.29 1.90
N ASN A 292 -24.06 -4.01 2.16
CA ASN A 292 -25.04 -2.93 2.04
C ASN A 292 -25.14 -2.39 0.60
N PHE A 293 -24.15 -2.73 -0.27
CA PHE A 293 -24.19 -2.34 -1.67
C PHE A 293 -25.05 -3.32 -2.45
N SER A 294 -26.15 -2.83 -3.00
CA SER A 294 -27.01 -3.56 -3.92
C SER A 294 -26.95 -2.89 -5.28
N ILE A 295 -26.59 -3.65 -6.32
CA ILE A 295 -26.47 -3.14 -7.68
C ILE A 295 -27.48 -3.84 -8.56
N SER A 296 -28.15 -3.04 -9.39
CA SER A 296 -29.03 -3.50 -10.45
C SER A 296 -28.34 -3.29 -11.80
N GLY A 297 -28.10 -4.35 -12.55
CA GLY A 297 -27.53 -4.28 -13.90
C GLY A 297 -26.34 -5.22 -14.13
N ASP A 298 -26.29 -5.80 -15.31
CA ASP A 298 -25.33 -6.85 -15.66
C ASP A 298 -23.93 -6.33 -16.00
N ARG A 299 -23.78 -5.01 -16.19
CA ARG A 299 -22.52 -4.36 -16.58
C ARG A 299 -21.77 -3.69 -15.41
N VAL A 300 -22.27 -3.81 -14.19
CA VAL A 300 -21.62 -3.30 -12.98
C VAL A 300 -21.26 -4.45 -12.07
N GLN A 301 -19.98 -4.55 -11.70
CA GLN A 301 -19.47 -5.59 -10.79
C GLN A 301 -18.95 -4.98 -9.50
N LEU A 302 -19.37 -5.53 -8.36
CA LEU A 302 -18.70 -5.28 -7.08
C LEU A 302 -17.50 -6.22 -6.97
N ILE A 303 -16.32 -5.64 -6.83
CA ILE A 303 -15.07 -6.39 -6.66
C ILE A 303 -14.69 -6.38 -5.17
N PRO A 304 -14.88 -7.48 -4.43
CA PRO A 304 -14.45 -7.58 -3.04
C PRO A 304 -12.92 -7.53 -2.93
N PHE A 305 -12.44 -6.92 -1.84
CA PHE A 305 -11.00 -6.92 -1.54
C PHE A 305 -10.42 -8.34 -1.53
N GLY A 306 -9.35 -8.53 -2.29
CA GLY A 306 -8.63 -9.81 -2.36
C GLY A 306 -9.23 -10.85 -3.29
N SER A 307 -10.37 -10.58 -3.96
CA SER A 307 -10.95 -11.49 -4.97
C SER A 307 -10.15 -11.49 -6.27
N GLN A 308 -9.54 -10.36 -6.62
CA GLN A 308 -8.66 -10.18 -7.77
C GLN A 308 -7.44 -9.32 -7.38
N PRO A 309 -6.27 -9.53 -8.00
CA PRO A 309 -5.11 -8.68 -7.79
C PRO A 309 -5.39 -7.25 -8.27
N LEU A 310 -5.17 -6.25 -7.41
CA LEU A 310 -5.45 -4.85 -7.73
C LEU A 310 -4.64 -4.34 -8.94
N ASN A 311 -3.37 -4.75 -9.05
CA ASN A 311 -2.53 -4.38 -10.19
C ASN A 311 -3.10 -4.91 -11.52
N GLN A 312 -3.76 -6.08 -11.52
CA GLN A 312 -4.43 -6.61 -12.70
C GLN A 312 -5.60 -5.71 -13.11
N LEU A 313 -6.48 -5.35 -12.18
CA LEU A 313 -7.59 -4.42 -12.44
C LEU A 313 -7.09 -3.08 -13.00
N MET A 314 -6.02 -2.53 -12.42
CA MET A 314 -5.40 -1.31 -12.91
C MET A 314 -4.76 -1.44 -14.30
N MET A 315 -4.21 -2.62 -14.65
CA MET A 315 -3.67 -2.87 -15.99
C MET A 315 -4.76 -3.10 -17.04
N GLU A 316 -5.88 -3.66 -16.66
CA GLU A 316 -6.95 -4.05 -17.57
C GLU A 316 -8.00 -2.96 -17.79
N CYS A 317 -8.17 -2.01 -16.86
CA CYS A 317 -9.11 -0.91 -17.04
C CYS A 317 -8.65 0.09 -18.12
N LYS A 318 -9.60 0.75 -18.77
CA LYS A 318 -9.39 1.87 -19.72
C LYS A 318 -9.24 3.21 -18.99
N LEU A 319 -9.94 3.36 -17.87
CA LEU A 319 -10.08 4.59 -17.11
C LEU A 319 -10.27 4.27 -15.64
N LEU A 320 -9.73 5.12 -14.79
CA LEU A 320 -9.99 5.09 -13.34
C LEU A 320 -10.88 6.26 -12.94
N VAL A 321 -11.96 5.98 -12.22
CA VAL A 321 -12.70 6.97 -11.44
C VAL A 321 -12.32 6.78 -9.96
N THR A 322 -11.80 7.81 -9.34
CA THR A 322 -11.41 7.79 -7.93
C THR A 322 -11.69 9.14 -7.29
N ASP A 323 -11.28 9.31 -6.05
CA ASP A 323 -11.44 10.56 -5.31
C ASP A 323 -10.09 11.06 -4.74
N TYR A 324 -9.57 10.39 -3.70
CA TYR A 324 -8.33 10.75 -3.00
C TYR A 324 -7.36 9.56 -2.89
N SER A 325 -7.56 8.51 -3.68
CA SER A 325 -6.76 7.30 -3.61
C SER A 325 -5.44 7.43 -4.34
N SER A 326 -4.37 6.99 -3.70
CA SER A 326 -3.03 6.94 -4.32
C SER A 326 -2.91 6.00 -5.52
N VAL A 327 -3.88 5.12 -5.77
CA VAL A 327 -3.90 4.25 -6.96
C VAL A 327 -4.03 5.05 -8.27
N CYS A 328 -4.49 6.31 -8.21
CA CYS A 328 -4.51 7.18 -9.37
C CYS A 328 -3.13 7.36 -10.00
N TRP A 329 -2.06 7.37 -9.19
CA TRP A 329 -0.68 7.47 -9.65
C TRP A 329 -0.26 6.22 -10.43
N ASP A 330 -0.72 5.03 -9.98
CA ASP A 330 -0.42 3.75 -10.64
C ASP A 330 -1.09 3.65 -12.02
N VAL A 331 -2.32 4.12 -12.13
CA VAL A 331 -3.08 4.13 -13.39
C VAL A 331 -2.52 5.21 -14.33
N TYR A 332 -2.23 6.38 -13.80
CA TYR A 332 -1.65 7.48 -14.59
C TYR A 332 -0.23 7.16 -15.08
N TYR A 333 0.58 6.42 -14.29
CA TYR A 333 1.88 5.92 -14.72
C TYR A 333 1.79 5.07 -16.00
N GLN A 334 0.70 4.35 -16.21
CA GLN A 334 0.45 3.57 -17.42
C GLN A 334 -0.05 4.41 -18.61
N GLY A 335 -0.22 5.72 -18.46
CA GLY A 335 -0.72 6.62 -19.51
C GLY A 335 -2.24 6.60 -19.69
N LYS A 336 -2.98 6.15 -18.68
CA LYS A 336 -4.44 6.07 -18.70
C LYS A 336 -5.09 7.28 -18.04
N PRO A 337 -6.30 7.68 -18.47
CA PRO A 337 -7.03 8.77 -17.86
C PRO A 337 -7.50 8.43 -16.46
N VAL A 338 -7.49 9.45 -15.59
CA VAL A 338 -8.05 9.42 -14.25
C VAL A 338 -9.11 10.51 -14.14
N LEU A 339 -10.27 10.18 -13.60
CA LEU A 339 -11.31 11.14 -13.23
C LEU A 339 -11.41 11.17 -11.70
N PHE A 340 -11.44 12.38 -11.14
CA PHE A 340 -11.54 12.60 -9.70
C PHE A 340 -12.97 12.99 -9.34
N TYR A 341 -13.71 12.12 -8.67
CA TYR A 341 -15.08 12.36 -8.19
C TYR A 341 -15.05 12.76 -6.72
N GLN A 342 -15.07 14.06 -6.45
CA GLN A 342 -14.79 14.67 -5.14
C GLN A 342 -15.98 15.49 -4.63
N PHE A 343 -17.10 14.83 -4.38
CA PHE A 343 -18.36 15.45 -3.91
C PHE A 343 -18.29 15.95 -2.46
N ASP A 344 -17.30 15.47 -1.67
CA ASP A 344 -17.12 15.77 -0.24
C ASP A 344 -15.78 16.46 0.06
N LEU A 345 -15.25 17.24 -0.90
CA LEU A 345 -13.91 17.86 -0.81
C LEU A 345 -13.73 18.73 0.43
N GLU A 346 -14.72 19.53 0.79
CA GLU A 346 -14.66 20.41 1.96
C GLU A 346 -14.46 19.58 3.25
N GLN A 347 -15.30 18.59 3.47
CA GLN A 347 -15.20 17.68 4.63
C GLN A 347 -13.89 16.90 4.62
N TYR A 348 -13.41 16.47 3.45
CA TYR A 348 -12.13 15.77 3.34
C TYR A 348 -10.97 16.68 3.75
N ASN A 349 -10.93 17.92 3.30
CA ASN A 349 -9.89 18.88 3.66
C ASN A 349 -9.88 19.19 5.16
N GLU A 350 -11.05 19.30 5.80
CA GLU A 350 -11.15 19.56 7.24
C GLU A 350 -10.69 18.36 8.09
N THR A 351 -10.96 17.13 7.66
CA THR A 351 -10.76 15.94 8.48
C THR A 351 -9.47 15.20 8.19
N GLN A 352 -9.04 15.13 6.95
CA GLN A 352 -7.87 14.38 6.48
C GLN A 352 -6.80 15.29 5.87
N GLY A 353 -7.19 16.14 4.93
CA GLY A 353 -6.34 17.03 4.17
C GLY A 353 -5.39 16.34 3.19
N ALA A 354 -4.81 17.14 2.31
CA ALA A 354 -3.82 16.74 1.33
C ALA A 354 -2.55 17.60 1.46
N TYR A 355 -1.46 17.18 0.81
CA TYR A 355 -0.23 17.97 0.68
C TYR A 355 -0.23 18.83 -0.57
N ILE A 356 -1.12 18.58 -1.53
CA ILE A 356 -1.28 19.32 -2.77
C ILE A 356 -2.65 20.02 -2.80
N ASP A 357 -2.82 21.00 -3.66
CA ASP A 357 -4.10 21.64 -3.93
C ASP A 357 -4.97 20.70 -4.78
N LEU A 358 -6.01 20.11 -4.15
CA LEU A 358 -6.92 19.15 -4.80
C LEU A 358 -7.82 19.76 -5.86
N GLU A 359 -7.74 21.08 -6.11
CA GLU A 359 -8.48 21.75 -7.18
C GLU A 359 -7.59 22.09 -8.38
N LYS A 360 -6.28 22.33 -8.15
CA LYS A 360 -5.36 22.85 -9.18
C LYS A 360 -4.29 21.84 -9.61
N ASP A 361 -3.85 20.97 -8.70
CA ASP A 361 -2.66 20.13 -8.90
C ASP A 361 -2.99 18.70 -9.36
N LEU A 362 -4.27 18.42 -9.68
CA LEU A 362 -4.68 17.12 -10.16
C LEU A 362 -4.26 16.89 -11.62
N PHE A 363 -3.89 15.67 -11.91
CA PHE A 363 -3.48 15.19 -13.25
C PHE A 363 -4.62 14.47 -14.00
N GLY A 364 -5.85 14.80 -13.69
CA GLY A 364 -7.08 14.34 -14.32
C GLY A 364 -8.20 15.34 -14.11
N ASP A 365 -9.30 15.16 -14.81
CA ASP A 365 -10.45 16.05 -14.66
C ASP A 365 -11.21 15.73 -13.38
N ARG A 366 -11.77 16.77 -12.75
CA ARG A 366 -12.50 16.69 -11.48
C ARG A 366 -13.98 16.91 -11.70
N ALA A 367 -14.79 16.10 -11.04
CA ALA A 367 -16.23 16.25 -10.89
C ALA A 367 -16.59 16.34 -9.41
N THR A 368 -17.55 17.20 -9.09
CA THR A 368 -18.10 17.37 -7.73
C THR A 368 -19.56 16.90 -7.65
N THR A 369 -20.19 16.75 -8.80
CA THR A 369 -21.56 16.27 -8.94
C THR A 369 -21.65 15.07 -9.88
N PRO A 370 -22.71 14.25 -9.78
CA PRO A 370 -22.94 13.15 -10.72
C PRO A 370 -23.04 13.63 -12.18
N ASP A 371 -23.67 14.76 -12.44
CA ASP A 371 -23.82 15.31 -13.80
C ASP A 371 -22.49 15.67 -14.42
N GLU A 372 -21.60 16.33 -13.66
CA GLU A 372 -20.23 16.60 -14.10
C GLU A 372 -19.46 15.31 -14.38
N LEU A 373 -19.57 14.29 -13.50
CA LEU A 373 -18.92 13.01 -13.72
C LEU A 373 -19.40 12.32 -15.01
N PHE A 374 -20.71 12.33 -15.27
CA PHE A 374 -21.25 11.76 -16.51
C PHE A 374 -20.76 12.51 -17.75
N ALA A 375 -20.70 13.83 -17.71
CA ALA A 375 -20.16 14.61 -18.83
C ALA A 375 -18.69 14.22 -19.12
N LEU A 376 -17.88 14.04 -18.09
CA LEU A 376 -16.47 13.60 -18.22
C LEU A 376 -16.36 12.16 -18.71
N LEU A 377 -17.24 11.26 -18.29
CA LEU A 377 -17.28 9.87 -18.77
C LEU A 377 -17.65 9.82 -20.27
N GLU A 378 -18.66 10.59 -20.69
CA GLU A 378 -19.07 10.70 -22.10
C GLU A 378 -17.92 11.28 -22.96
N GLU A 379 -17.22 12.31 -22.47
CA GLU A 379 -16.05 12.88 -23.14
C GLU A 379 -14.92 11.84 -23.26
N ALA A 380 -14.63 11.10 -22.19
CA ALA A 380 -13.61 10.06 -22.20
C ALA A 380 -13.94 8.92 -23.19
N ALA A 381 -15.19 8.48 -23.22
CA ALA A 381 -15.62 7.44 -24.16
C ALA A 381 -15.58 7.92 -25.63
N ALA A 382 -16.01 9.16 -25.90
CA ALA A 382 -15.91 9.78 -27.23
C ALA A 382 -14.45 9.88 -27.71
N ALA A 383 -13.50 10.06 -26.79
CA ALA A 383 -12.07 10.07 -27.05
C ALA A 383 -11.44 8.66 -27.00
N ASN A 384 -12.23 7.57 -27.02
CA ASN A 384 -11.78 6.20 -26.86
C ASN A 384 -10.87 5.99 -25.64
N PHE A 385 -11.18 6.64 -24.52
CA PHE A 385 -10.44 6.61 -23.27
C PHE A 385 -8.96 7.01 -23.40
N GLN A 386 -8.63 7.84 -24.37
CA GLN A 386 -7.26 8.34 -24.52
C GLN A 386 -6.98 9.43 -23.49
N LEU A 387 -5.77 9.41 -22.96
CA LEU A 387 -5.29 10.45 -22.05
C LEU A 387 -5.25 11.80 -22.78
N LYS A 388 -5.89 12.83 -22.21
CA LYS A 388 -5.93 14.19 -22.81
C LYS A 388 -4.50 14.72 -23.00
N PRO A 389 -4.19 15.42 -24.10
CA PRO A 389 -2.84 15.94 -24.40
C PRO A 389 -2.20 16.73 -23.26
N LYS A 390 -2.98 17.55 -22.55
CA LYS A 390 -2.52 18.32 -21.39
C LYS A 390 -2.01 17.41 -20.26
N TYR A 391 -2.69 16.30 -20.02
CA TYR A 391 -2.30 15.33 -18.99
C TYR A 391 -1.18 14.39 -19.48
N ALA A 392 -1.11 14.10 -20.77
CA ALA A 392 0.01 13.36 -21.34
C ALA A 392 1.32 14.13 -21.17
N ALA A 393 1.34 15.43 -21.48
CA ALA A 393 2.49 16.30 -21.27
C ALA A 393 2.85 16.45 -19.78
N MET A 394 1.84 16.59 -18.90
CA MET A 394 2.06 16.62 -17.46
C MET A 394 2.67 15.31 -16.95
N ARG A 395 2.23 14.15 -17.43
CA ARG A 395 2.78 12.84 -17.08
C ARG A 395 4.27 12.74 -17.37
N GLU A 396 4.71 13.14 -18.56
CA GLU A 396 6.12 13.12 -18.96
C GLU A 396 7.00 14.04 -18.10
N SER A 397 6.44 15.17 -17.63
CA SER A 397 7.16 16.08 -16.74
C SER A 397 7.12 15.65 -15.27
N MET A 398 6.06 14.96 -14.85
CA MET A 398 5.83 14.54 -13.46
C MET A 398 6.73 13.36 -13.08
N TYR A 399 6.78 12.32 -13.91
CA TYR A 399 7.58 11.13 -13.63
C TYR A 399 8.99 11.28 -14.19
N GLN A 400 9.97 11.22 -13.33
CA GLN A 400 11.38 11.25 -13.74
C GLN A 400 11.74 10.04 -14.60
N TYR A 401 11.08 8.91 -14.39
CA TYR A 401 11.35 7.66 -15.08
C TYR A 401 10.04 6.95 -15.46
N LEU A 402 9.93 6.55 -16.72
CA LEU A 402 8.82 5.78 -17.28
C LEU A 402 9.30 4.47 -17.94
N ASP A 403 10.49 4.02 -17.56
CA ASP A 403 11.25 2.93 -18.19
C ASP A 403 11.14 1.59 -17.47
N HIS A 404 10.35 1.52 -16.37
CA HIS A 404 10.12 0.31 -15.58
C HIS A 404 11.39 -0.31 -14.95
N ASN A 405 12.36 0.51 -14.58
CA ASN A 405 13.61 0.10 -13.93
C ASN A 405 13.74 0.67 -12.50
N ASN A 406 12.63 0.83 -11.80
CA ASN A 406 12.56 1.50 -10.51
C ASN A 406 13.26 0.69 -9.40
N SER A 407 13.08 -0.65 -9.40
CA SER A 407 13.76 -1.55 -8.46
C SER A 407 15.26 -1.57 -8.65
N GLN A 408 15.74 -1.54 -9.91
CA GLN A 408 17.16 -1.47 -10.21
C GLN A 408 17.78 -0.21 -9.61
N ARG A 409 17.18 0.97 -9.85
CA ARG A 409 17.65 2.24 -9.27
C ARG A 409 17.64 2.22 -7.75
N THR A 410 16.63 1.61 -7.15
CA THR A 410 16.57 1.43 -5.69
C THR A 410 17.74 0.57 -5.18
N CYS A 411 18.08 -0.52 -5.86
CA CYS A 411 19.25 -1.33 -5.54
C CYS A 411 20.55 -0.52 -5.63
N GLU A 412 20.74 0.26 -6.68
CA GLU A 412 21.91 1.12 -6.88
C GLU A 412 22.05 2.16 -5.76
N GLU A 413 20.95 2.78 -5.35
CA GLU A 413 20.93 3.73 -4.25
C GLU A 413 21.27 3.08 -2.90
N ILE A 414 20.84 1.85 -2.66
CA ILE A 414 21.22 1.08 -1.46
C ILE A 414 22.71 0.76 -1.50
N MET A 415 23.25 0.37 -2.64
CA MET A 415 24.69 0.05 -2.79
C MET A 415 25.58 1.25 -2.52
N LYS A 416 25.22 2.45 -3.00
CA LYS A 416 25.99 3.69 -2.77
C LYS A 416 26.17 3.99 -1.27
N ARG A 417 25.25 3.54 -0.42
CA ARG A 417 25.27 3.84 1.03
C ARG A 417 26.11 2.86 1.85
N ASN A 418 26.58 1.79 1.25
CA ASN A 418 27.47 0.79 1.88
C ASN A 418 26.98 0.31 3.28
N TRP A 419 25.69 0.05 3.41
CA TRP A 419 25.04 -0.37 4.65
C TRP A 419 25.25 -1.84 5.00
#